data_9c663ec4386f32789d6f6f4d3847f867
#
_entry.id   9c663ec4386f32789d6f6f4d3847f867
#
_cell.length_a   1.000
_cell.length_b   1.000
_cell.length_c   1.000
_cell.angle_alpha   90.00
_cell.angle_beta   90.00
_cell.angle_gamma   90.00
#
_symmetry.space_group_name_H-M   'P 1'
#
loop_
_entity.id
_entity.type
_entity.pdbx_description
1 polymer ?
#
loop_
_entity_poly.entity_id
_entity_poly.type
_entity_poly.pdbx_seq_one_letter_code
_entity_poly.pdbx_strand_id
1 'polypeptide(L)'
;LTRPEKEEDRIRHMETLQAHVGPIFLAYPKNLSIDKVVAETVAKEKPVYDFISEDGIGHTIWVVNDSTIIDQITELFATKVPCTYIADGHHRAASAAKVQLALSEQQASQNKETASVSNYFLTTLFPSNQLAIMDYNRLVKDLNGLSLSSFIEAIEKDFTIQKVDTAFKPQALHSFGMYVDHQWYQLTASSNIYTSDPIGVLDVTILSNAILSKILGIHDQRTDKRVDFVGGIRGLAALEKRVDSGEMAVAFSLFPVTIDQLFNIADAGEVMPPKSTWFEPKLRDGLLTHLIF
;
A
#
# COMPACT_ATOMS: atom_id res chain seq x y z
N LEU A 1 3.35 2.85 -11.37
CA LEU A 1 3.45 3.94 -12.37
C LEU A 1 3.12 5.27 -11.71
N THR A 2 3.98 6.23 -11.90
CA THR A 2 3.85 7.58 -11.34
C THR A 2 3.05 8.51 -12.28
N ARG A 3 2.55 9.63 -11.75
CA ARG A 3 1.86 10.66 -12.54
C ARG A 3 2.82 11.85 -12.73
N PRO A 4 3.06 12.31 -13.96
CA PRO A 4 4.01 13.39 -14.25
C PRO A 4 3.79 14.67 -13.43
N GLU A 5 2.55 15.14 -13.34
CA GLU A 5 2.20 16.34 -12.56
C GLU A 5 2.58 16.24 -11.08
N LYS A 6 2.39 15.05 -10.48
CA LYS A 6 2.75 14.82 -9.07
C LYS A 6 4.26 14.70 -8.88
N GLU A 7 4.98 14.14 -9.85
CA GLU A 7 6.44 14.10 -9.83
C GLU A 7 7.02 15.50 -9.91
N GLU A 8 6.54 16.32 -10.84
CA GLU A 8 7.00 17.69 -11.02
C GLU A 8 6.77 18.56 -9.78
N ASP A 9 5.60 18.40 -9.14
CA ASP A 9 5.32 19.07 -7.86
C ASP A 9 6.33 18.64 -6.77
N ARG A 10 6.66 17.36 -6.68
CA ARG A 10 7.65 16.86 -5.72
C ARG A 10 9.08 17.30 -6.04
N ILE A 11 9.46 17.35 -7.32
CA ILE A 11 10.76 17.88 -7.75
C ILE A 11 10.90 19.35 -7.28
N ARG A 12 9.94 20.20 -7.64
CA ARG A 12 9.95 21.62 -7.20
C ARG A 12 10.03 21.78 -5.69
N HIS A 13 9.31 20.93 -4.94
CA HIS A 13 9.33 20.94 -3.49
C HIS A 13 10.72 20.57 -2.94
N MET A 14 11.38 19.53 -3.47
CA MET A 14 12.74 19.14 -3.07
C MET A 14 13.77 20.19 -3.41
N GLU A 15 13.71 20.77 -4.61
CA GLU A 15 14.61 21.84 -5.04
C GLU A 15 14.44 23.11 -4.22
N THR A 16 13.20 23.50 -3.90
CA THR A 16 12.91 24.70 -3.09
C THR A 16 13.38 24.55 -1.65
N LEU A 17 13.14 23.40 -1.04
CA LEU A 17 13.52 23.13 0.35
C LEU A 17 14.97 22.65 0.48
N GLN A 18 15.59 22.24 -0.61
CA GLN A 18 16.91 21.61 -0.63
C GLN A 18 16.97 20.36 0.30
N ALA A 19 15.86 19.63 0.40
CA ALA A 19 15.73 18.53 1.34
C ALA A 19 14.63 17.53 0.95
N HIS A 20 14.80 16.29 1.42
CA HIS A 20 13.73 15.31 1.52
C HIS A 20 13.06 15.44 2.90
N VAL A 21 11.80 15.83 2.95
CA VAL A 21 11.04 16.04 4.19
C VAL A 21 10.06 14.91 4.53
N GLY A 22 9.81 14.02 3.59
CA GLY A 22 8.96 12.84 3.77
C GLY A 22 9.69 11.58 3.35
N PRO A 23 9.86 10.60 4.25
CA PRO A 23 10.58 9.38 3.95
C PRO A 23 9.84 8.51 2.91
N ILE A 24 10.60 7.79 2.09
CA ILE A 24 10.07 6.74 1.23
C ILE A 24 9.85 5.50 2.11
N PHE A 25 8.69 4.88 1.98
CA PHE A 25 8.32 3.71 2.74
C PHE A 25 8.75 2.44 2.01
N LEU A 26 9.75 1.74 2.54
CA LEU A 26 10.26 0.48 2.02
C LEU A 26 9.93 -0.68 2.96
N ALA A 27 9.56 -1.81 2.38
CA ALA A 27 9.44 -3.08 3.06
C ALA A 27 10.58 -4.01 2.67
N TYR A 28 10.99 -4.90 3.58
CA TYR A 28 11.97 -5.95 3.30
C TYR A 28 11.58 -7.27 3.97
N PRO A 29 12.01 -8.42 3.43
CA PRO A 29 11.77 -9.71 4.06
C PRO A 29 12.37 -9.74 5.46
N LYS A 30 11.60 -10.19 6.46
CA LYS A 30 12.04 -10.28 7.86
C LYS A 30 13.42 -10.89 7.99
N ASN A 31 14.29 -10.27 8.79
CA ASN A 31 15.62 -10.77 9.10
C ASN A 31 15.94 -10.67 10.59
N LEU A 32 16.09 -11.82 11.25
CA LEU A 32 16.31 -11.90 12.70
C LEU A 32 17.61 -11.24 13.17
N SER A 33 18.65 -11.20 12.33
CA SER A 33 19.91 -10.55 12.68
C SER A 33 19.77 -9.03 12.72
N ILE A 34 19.02 -8.46 11.78
CA ILE A 34 18.70 -7.03 11.78
C ILE A 34 17.80 -6.69 12.98
N ASP A 35 16.74 -7.48 13.20
CA ASP A 35 15.82 -7.30 14.33
C ASP A 35 16.57 -7.30 15.67
N LYS A 36 17.56 -8.19 15.82
CA LYS A 36 18.38 -8.29 17.02
C LYS A 36 19.22 -7.04 17.26
N VAL A 37 19.93 -6.55 16.26
CA VAL A 37 20.77 -5.34 16.37
C VAL A 37 19.92 -4.12 16.73
N VAL A 38 18.76 -3.96 16.09
CA VAL A 38 17.81 -2.88 16.37
C VAL A 38 17.30 -2.99 17.83
N ALA A 39 16.87 -4.17 18.27
CA ALA A 39 16.36 -4.38 19.61
C ALA A 39 17.42 -4.11 20.69
N GLU A 40 18.66 -4.56 20.47
CA GLU A 40 19.77 -4.31 21.39
C GLU A 40 20.12 -2.82 21.48
N THR A 41 20.06 -2.08 20.37
CA THR A 41 20.30 -0.64 20.35
C THR A 41 19.19 0.10 21.10
N VAL A 42 17.93 -0.19 20.82
CA VAL A 42 16.77 0.40 21.50
C VAL A 42 16.79 0.13 23.00
N ALA A 43 17.26 -1.06 23.44
CA ALA A 43 17.35 -1.40 24.86
C ALA A 43 18.48 -0.64 25.61
N LYS A 44 19.53 -0.24 24.92
CA LYS A 44 20.71 0.43 25.51
C LYS A 44 20.64 1.94 25.46
N GLU A 45 20.09 2.48 24.38
CA GLU A 45 20.11 3.92 24.09
C GLU A 45 18.84 4.61 24.59
N LYS A 46 18.97 5.88 24.94
CA LYS A 46 17.81 6.72 25.22
C LYS A 46 17.28 7.31 23.92
N PRO A 47 15.96 7.38 23.76
CA PRO A 47 15.38 8.04 22.59
C PRO A 47 15.66 9.55 22.59
N VAL A 48 15.85 10.11 21.41
CA VAL A 48 15.94 11.58 21.21
C VAL A 48 14.57 12.24 21.15
N TYR A 49 13.55 11.50 20.71
CA TYR A 49 12.14 11.87 20.75
C TYR A 49 11.32 10.71 21.30
N ASP A 50 10.40 11.05 22.19
CA ASP A 50 9.42 10.11 22.75
C ASP A 50 8.16 10.91 23.12
N PHE A 51 7.11 10.82 22.31
CA PHE A 51 5.88 11.57 22.51
C PHE A 51 4.67 10.86 21.91
N ILE A 52 3.49 11.29 22.34
CA ILE A 52 2.20 10.84 21.79
C ILE A 52 1.62 12.01 21.00
N SER A 53 1.28 11.76 19.72
CA SER A 53 0.62 12.76 18.87
C SER A 53 -0.88 12.91 19.22
N GLU A 54 -1.53 13.97 18.69
CA GLU A 54 -2.93 14.30 18.99
C GLU A 54 -3.92 13.17 18.67
N ASP A 55 -3.58 12.30 17.70
CA ASP A 55 -4.38 11.13 17.33
C ASP A 55 -4.10 9.89 18.21
N GLY A 56 -3.31 10.04 19.28
CA GLY A 56 -3.01 8.97 20.25
C GLY A 56 -1.91 8.01 19.81
N ILE A 57 -1.19 8.29 18.71
CA ILE A 57 -0.10 7.45 18.22
C ILE A 57 1.21 7.84 18.91
N GLY A 58 1.93 6.85 19.46
CA GLY A 58 3.25 7.03 20.05
C GLY A 58 4.34 7.10 18.97
N HIS A 59 5.26 8.05 19.14
CA HIS A 59 6.42 8.24 18.27
C HIS A 59 7.69 8.26 19.11
N THR A 60 8.56 7.28 18.91
CA THR A 60 9.82 7.17 19.63
C THR A 60 10.95 7.00 18.63
N ILE A 61 12.00 7.83 18.74
CA ILE A 61 13.12 7.84 17.80
C ILE A 61 14.44 7.71 18.57
N TRP A 62 15.27 6.77 18.15
CA TRP A 62 16.63 6.58 18.59
C TRP A 62 17.60 6.93 17.46
N VAL A 63 18.75 7.47 17.81
CA VAL A 63 19.83 7.74 16.88
C VAL A 63 20.95 6.73 17.09
N VAL A 64 21.38 6.06 16.03
CA VAL A 64 22.54 5.17 16.06
C VAL A 64 23.77 6.00 15.70
N ASN A 65 24.63 6.28 16.69
CA ASN A 65 25.86 7.07 16.51
C ASN A 65 27.14 6.19 16.54
N ASP A 66 27.04 4.94 16.99
CA ASP A 66 28.17 4.02 17.03
C ASP A 66 28.48 3.51 15.61
N SER A 67 29.67 3.85 15.09
CA SER A 67 30.10 3.43 13.77
C SER A 67 30.11 1.92 13.59
N THR A 68 30.43 1.15 14.61
CA THR A 68 30.43 -0.31 14.58
C THR A 68 29.02 -0.86 14.35
N ILE A 69 28.02 -0.26 15.00
CA ILE A 69 26.61 -0.65 14.82
C ILE A 69 26.13 -0.21 13.42
N ILE A 70 26.53 0.98 12.96
CA ILE A 70 26.20 1.48 11.62
C ILE A 70 26.75 0.54 10.55
N ASP A 71 28.03 0.18 10.66
CA ASP A 71 28.69 -0.75 9.72
C ASP A 71 28.03 -2.13 9.75
N GLN A 72 27.68 -2.64 10.94
CA GLN A 72 27.00 -3.91 11.11
C GLN A 72 25.60 -3.90 10.44
N ILE A 73 24.81 -2.85 10.64
CA ILE A 73 23.50 -2.71 10.00
C ILE A 73 23.67 -2.64 8.48
N THR A 74 24.62 -1.84 8.00
CA THR A 74 24.92 -1.69 6.58
C THR A 74 25.30 -3.02 5.93
N GLU A 75 26.20 -3.78 6.57
CA GLU A 75 26.60 -5.11 6.10
C GLU A 75 25.44 -6.11 6.08
N LEU A 76 24.61 -6.10 7.13
CA LEU A 76 23.44 -6.98 7.20
C LEU A 76 22.44 -6.68 6.07
N PHE A 77 22.15 -5.42 5.80
CA PHE A 77 21.32 -5.07 4.65
C PHE A 77 21.97 -5.47 3.33
N ALA A 78 23.26 -5.18 3.12
CA ALA A 78 23.96 -5.51 1.90
C ALA A 78 24.06 -7.03 1.61
N THR A 79 24.16 -7.86 2.68
CA THR A 79 24.42 -9.31 2.51
C THR A 79 23.19 -10.19 2.75
N LYS A 80 22.18 -9.72 3.47
CA LYS A 80 21.02 -10.53 3.91
C LYS A 80 19.68 -10.06 3.35
N VAL A 81 19.62 -8.85 2.78
CA VAL A 81 18.40 -8.30 2.18
C VAL A 81 18.63 -8.16 0.68
N PRO A 82 18.15 -9.12 -0.14
CA PRO A 82 18.43 -9.12 -1.58
C PRO A 82 17.81 -7.93 -2.31
N CYS A 83 16.67 -7.46 -1.83
CA CYS A 83 15.99 -6.27 -2.34
C CYS A 83 15.05 -5.67 -1.30
N THR A 84 14.64 -4.44 -1.54
CA THR A 84 13.59 -3.75 -0.80
C THR A 84 12.43 -3.40 -1.73
N TYR A 85 11.22 -3.32 -1.19
CA TYR A 85 10.00 -3.10 -1.95
C TYR A 85 9.38 -1.77 -1.56
N ILE A 86 9.07 -0.91 -2.54
CA ILE A 86 8.41 0.37 -2.27
C ILE A 86 6.94 0.10 -1.88
N ALA A 87 6.63 0.24 -0.60
CA ALA A 87 5.28 0.10 -0.07
C ALA A 87 4.46 1.39 -0.25
N ASP A 88 5.09 2.57 -0.08
CA ASP A 88 4.51 3.88 -0.35
C ASP A 88 5.62 4.89 -0.73
N GLY A 89 5.24 5.96 -1.42
CA GLY A 89 6.18 7.00 -1.82
C GLY A 89 6.80 6.83 -3.20
N HIS A 90 6.18 6.10 -4.13
CA HIS A 90 6.66 5.91 -5.50
C HIS A 90 6.98 7.25 -6.21
N HIS A 91 6.13 8.27 -6.04
CA HIS A 91 6.39 9.61 -6.59
C HIS A 91 7.61 10.27 -5.94
N ARG A 92 7.79 10.11 -4.60
CA ARG A 92 8.96 10.63 -3.89
C ARG A 92 10.25 9.97 -4.38
N ALA A 93 10.23 8.65 -4.55
CA ALA A 93 11.38 7.89 -5.07
C ALA A 93 11.76 8.33 -6.49
N ALA A 94 10.79 8.41 -7.41
CA ALA A 94 11.03 8.84 -8.78
C ALA A 94 11.54 10.29 -8.84
N SER A 95 10.97 11.20 -8.04
CA SER A 95 11.39 12.59 -7.99
C SER A 95 12.78 12.76 -7.40
N ALA A 96 13.12 12.02 -6.33
CA ALA A 96 14.46 12.04 -5.74
C ALA A 96 15.55 11.62 -6.76
N ALA A 97 15.27 10.57 -7.54
CA ALA A 97 16.19 10.13 -8.60
C ALA A 97 16.40 11.20 -9.68
N LYS A 98 15.32 11.89 -10.10
CA LYS A 98 15.41 12.98 -11.09
C LYS A 98 16.18 14.19 -10.57
N VAL A 99 15.95 14.59 -9.33
CA VAL A 99 16.68 15.68 -8.68
C VAL A 99 18.17 15.34 -8.56
N GLN A 100 18.49 14.10 -8.15
CA GLN A 100 19.87 13.64 -8.06
C GLN A 100 20.58 13.69 -9.43
N LEU A 101 19.93 13.24 -10.50
CA LEU A 101 20.51 13.31 -11.85
C LEU A 101 20.80 14.74 -12.29
N ALA A 102 19.85 15.65 -12.10
CA ALA A 102 20.02 17.07 -12.44
C ALA A 102 21.17 17.72 -11.65
N LEU A 103 21.27 17.41 -10.33
CA LEU A 103 22.38 17.91 -9.51
C LEU A 103 23.73 17.35 -9.93
N SER A 104 23.80 16.06 -10.29
CA SER A 104 25.02 15.43 -10.78
C SER A 104 25.51 16.05 -12.10
N GLU A 105 24.61 16.36 -13.03
CA GLU A 105 24.94 17.05 -14.28
C GLU A 105 25.49 18.46 -14.03
N GLN A 106 24.90 19.20 -13.08
CA GLN A 106 25.40 20.51 -12.68
C GLN A 106 26.78 20.44 -12.03
N GLN A 107 27.02 19.46 -11.16
CA GLN A 107 28.32 19.25 -10.50
C GLN A 107 29.42 18.85 -11.51
N ALA A 108 29.09 17.95 -12.43
CA ALA A 108 30.01 17.56 -13.50
C ALA A 108 30.42 18.76 -14.37
N SER A 109 29.49 19.66 -14.68
CA SER A 109 29.78 20.90 -15.44
C SER A 109 30.71 21.88 -14.69
N GLN A 110 30.80 21.76 -13.36
CA GLN A 110 31.63 22.60 -12.49
C GLN A 110 32.94 21.93 -12.05
N ASN A 111 33.28 20.76 -12.58
CA ASN A 111 34.44 19.93 -12.19
C ASN A 111 34.53 19.67 -10.67
N LYS A 112 33.40 19.53 -9.99
CA LYS A 112 33.33 19.18 -8.56
C LYS A 112 33.12 17.67 -8.41
N GLU A 113 34.18 16.94 -8.10
CA GLU A 113 34.11 15.57 -7.60
C GLU A 113 33.89 15.61 -6.08
N THR A 114 32.64 15.55 -5.66
CA THR A 114 32.31 15.35 -4.25
C THR A 114 31.25 14.27 -4.14
N ALA A 115 31.44 13.33 -3.21
CA ALA A 115 30.37 12.41 -2.81
C ALA A 115 29.22 13.29 -2.27
N SER A 116 28.23 13.53 -3.13
CA SER A 116 27.13 14.42 -2.81
C SER A 116 26.13 13.71 -1.91
N VAL A 117 25.65 14.39 -0.87
CA VAL A 117 24.54 13.93 -0.04
C VAL A 117 23.28 13.67 -0.88
N SER A 118 23.16 14.30 -2.05
CA SER A 118 22.07 14.05 -3.01
C SER A 118 22.07 12.66 -3.62
N ASN A 119 23.15 11.87 -3.47
CA ASN A 119 23.18 10.46 -3.91
C ASN A 119 22.35 9.54 -3.01
N TYR A 120 21.83 10.06 -1.92
CA TYR A 120 21.01 9.32 -0.96
C TYR A 120 19.61 9.93 -0.87
N PHE A 121 18.64 9.13 -0.47
CA PHE A 121 17.30 9.59 -0.19
C PHE A 121 16.83 9.08 1.16
N LEU A 122 15.96 9.88 1.79
CA LEU A 122 15.38 9.53 3.08
C LEU A 122 14.38 8.37 2.94
N THR A 123 14.58 7.31 3.69
CA THR A 123 13.70 6.13 3.69
C THR A 123 13.41 5.62 5.08
N THR A 124 12.26 4.99 5.25
CA THR A 124 11.94 4.17 6.41
C THR A 124 11.82 2.72 5.95
N LEU A 125 12.61 1.83 6.56
CA LEU A 125 12.68 0.41 6.24
C LEU A 125 11.91 -0.40 7.29
N PHE A 126 10.89 -1.15 6.86
CA PHE A 126 10.13 -2.03 7.74
C PHE A 126 10.35 -3.50 7.38
N PRO A 127 10.64 -4.35 8.36
CA PRO A 127 10.59 -5.80 8.14
C PRO A 127 9.14 -6.23 7.89
N SER A 128 8.94 -7.21 7.02
CA SER A 128 7.62 -7.66 6.56
C SER A 128 6.65 -8.04 7.68
N ASN A 129 7.15 -8.46 8.84
CA ASN A 129 6.34 -8.82 10.01
C ASN A 129 5.92 -7.65 10.92
N GLN A 130 6.36 -6.44 10.62
CA GLN A 130 5.96 -5.21 11.33
C GLN A 130 5.04 -4.32 10.49
N LEU A 131 4.52 -4.84 9.39
CA LEU A 131 3.58 -4.19 8.51
C LEU A 131 2.23 -4.90 8.52
N ALA A 132 1.17 -4.11 8.50
CA ALA A 132 -0.17 -4.60 8.21
C ALA A 132 -0.62 -4.05 6.86
N ILE A 133 -1.14 -4.92 6.00
CA ILE A 133 -1.87 -4.52 4.81
C ILE A 133 -3.35 -4.66 5.14
N MET A 134 -4.06 -3.54 5.11
CA MET A 134 -5.51 -3.51 5.32
C MET A 134 -6.23 -3.74 3.98
N ASP A 135 -7.42 -4.28 4.08
CA ASP A 135 -8.31 -4.44 2.95
C ASP A 135 -8.67 -3.07 2.31
N TYR A 136 -8.90 -3.10 1.02
CA TYR A 136 -9.38 -1.94 0.27
C TYR A 136 -10.72 -2.33 -0.37
N ASN A 137 -11.82 -1.93 0.27
CA ASN A 137 -13.17 -2.33 -0.09
C ASN A 137 -13.70 -1.50 -1.27
N ARG A 138 -14.66 -2.03 -2.03
CA ARG A 138 -15.28 -1.38 -3.18
C ARG A 138 -16.73 -1.08 -2.91
N LEU A 139 -17.18 0.06 -3.45
CA LEU A 139 -18.59 0.40 -3.52
C LEU A 139 -18.94 0.78 -4.96
N VAL A 140 -20.16 0.44 -5.37
CA VAL A 140 -20.64 0.75 -6.72
C VAL A 140 -21.99 1.43 -6.65
N LYS A 141 -22.16 2.50 -7.44
CA LYS A 141 -23.34 3.39 -7.42
C LYS A 141 -24.62 2.74 -7.94
N ASP A 142 -24.50 1.81 -8.88
CA ASP A 142 -25.64 1.18 -9.53
C ASP A 142 -25.34 -0.27 -9.90
N LEU A 143 -26.37 -1.03 -10.20
CA LEU A 143 -26.29 -2.43 -10.63
C LEU A 143 -26.29 -2.57 -12.16
N ASN A 144 -25.86 -1.54 -12.92
CA ASN A 144 -25.82 -1.57 -14.38
C ASN A 144 -27.19 -1.88 -15.02
N GLY A 145 -28.25 -1.35 -14.44
CA GLY A 145 -29.63 -1.57 -14.91
C GLY A 145 -30.24 -2.93 -14.56
N LEU A 146 -29.52 -3.78 -13.82
CA LEU A 146 -30.04 -5.07 -13.37
C LEU A 146 -30.96 -4.89 -12.16
N SER A 147 -32.00 -5.74 -12.08
CA SER A 147 -32.71 -5.95 -10.82
C SER A 147 -31.83 -6.67 -9.81
N LEU A 148 -32.16 -6.60 -8.52
CA LEU A 148 -31.41 -7.33 -7.48
C LEU A 148 -31.38 -8.85 -7.77
N SER A 149 -32.51 -9.45 -8.16
CA SER A 149 -32.55 -10.88 -8.50
C SER A 149 -31.63 -11.22 -9.67
N SER A 150 -31.70 -10.46 -10.77
CA SER A 150 -30.84 -10.67 -11.93
C SER A 150 -29.37 -10.46 -11.63
N PHE A 151 -29.04 -9.52 -10.71
CA PHE A 151 -27.69 -9.31 -10.27
C PHE A 151 -27.15 -10.50 -9.46
N ILE A 152 -27.93 -11.04 -8.51
CA ILE A 152 -27.58 -12.22 -7.73
C ILE A 152 -27.41 -13.44 -8.65
N GLU A 153 -28.36 -13.70 -9.56
CA GLU A 153 -28.28 -14.79 -10.54
C GLU A 153 -27.03 -14.68 -11.44
N ALA A 154 -26.61 -13.47 -11.78
CA ALA A 154 -25.40 -13.27 -12.57
C ALA A 154 -24.14 -13.61 -11.77
N ILE A 155 -24.11 -13.31 -10.48
CA ILE A 155 -22.96 -13.64 -9.59
C ILE A 155 -22.91 -15.15 -9.30
N GLU A 156 -24.05 -15.83 -9.14
CA GLU A 156 -24.12 -17.28 -8.87
C GLU A 156 -23.47 -18.15 -9.97
N LYS A 157 -23.25 -17.61 -11.16
CA LYS A 157 -22.55 -18.33 -12.24
C LYS A 157 -21.07 -18.56 -11.94
N ASP A 158 -20.48 -17.65 -11.18
CA ASP A 158 -19.03 -17.63 -10.90
C ASP A 158 -18.71 -17.79 -9.40
N PHE A 159 -19.71 -17.62 -8.52
CA PHE A 159 -19.54 -17.65 -7.06
C PHE A 159 -20.64 -18.51 -6.39
N THR A 160 -20.28 -19.16 -5.31
CA THR A 160 -21.28 -19.66 -4.34
C THR A 160 -21.69 -18.48 -3.46
N ILE A 161 -23.01 -18.29 -3.29
CA ILE A 161 -23.58 -17.20 -2.50
C ILE A 161 -24.29 -17.76 -1.28
N GLN A 162 -23.99 -17.18 -0.10
CA GLN A 162 -24.68 -17.51 1.16
C GLN A 162 -25.11 -16.22 1.84
N LYS A 163 -26.40 -16.11 2.24
CA LYS A 163 -26.87 -15.03 3.11
C LYS A 163 -26.27 -15.16 4.49
N VAL A 164 -25.89 -14.03 5.09
CA VAL A 164 -25.38 -13.96 6.47
C VAL A 164 -26.07 -12.82 7.21
N ASP A 165 -26.36 -13.03 8.50
CA ASP A 165 -27.16 -12.09 9.32
C ASP A 165 -26.33 -10.92 9.88
N THR A 166 -25.00 -11.00 9.77
CA THR A 166 -24.09 -9.98 10.31
C THR A 166 -23.10 -9.54 9.23
N ALA A 167 -22.50 -8.37 9.45
CA ALA A 167 -21.45 -7.84 8.58
C ALA A 167 -20.34 -8.87 8.38
N PHE A 168 -20.04 -9.19 7.13
CA PHE A 168 -19.09 -10.24 6.78
C PHE A 168 -17.75 -9.65 6.35
N LYS A 169 -16.71 -9.95 7.14
CA LYS A 169 -15.32 -9.68 6.79
C LYS A 169 -14.65 -10.99 6.37
N PRO A 170 -14.16 -11.11 5.13
CA PRO A 170 -13.47 -12.30 4.67
C PRO A 170 -12.28 -12.68 5.57
N GLN A 171 -12.10 -13.98 5.81
CA GLN A 171 -11.02 -14.51 6.65
C GLN A 171 -9.98 -15.29 5.83
N ALA A 172 -10.22 -15.48 4.55
CA ALA A 172 -9.35 -16.20 3.64
C ALA A 172 -9.47 -15.66 2.22
N LEU A 173 -8.47 -15.95 1.39
CA LEU A 173 -8.47 -15.66 -0.04
C LEU A 173 -9.69 -16.32 -0.73
N HIS A 174 -10.13 -15.70 -1.82
CA HIS A 174 -11.23 -16.13 -2.68
C HIS A 174 -12.61 -16.11 -1.98
N SER A 175 -12.68 -15.44 -0.83
CA SER A 175 -13.92 -15.14 -0.12
C SER A 175 -14.15 -13.63 -0.10
N PHE A 176 -15.41 -13.21 -0.30
CA PHE A 176 -15.80 -11.80 -0.38
C PHE A 176 -17.07 -11.60 0.45
N GLY A 177 -17.20 -10.42 1.05
CA GLY A 177 -18.50 -9.98 1.53
C GLY A 177 -19.16 -9.09 0.49
N MET A 178 -20.46 -9.22 0.33
CA MET A 178 -21.28 -8.33 -0.49
C MET A 178 -22.43 -7.79 0.36
N TYR A 179 -22.59 -6.47 0.38
CA TYR A 179 -23.70 -5.80 1.02
C TYR A 179 -24.56 -5.09 -0.02
N VAL A 180 -25.80 -5.51 -0.16
CA VAL A 180 -26.76 -4.97 -1.12
C VAL A 180 -28.16 -5.09 -0.55
N ASP A 181 -29.01 -4.09 -0.73
CA ASP A 181 -30.41 -4.08 -0.28
C ASP A 181 -30.58 -4.51 1.19
N HIS A 182 -29.80 -3.87 2.09
CA HIS A 182 -29.78 -4.11 3.54
C HIS A 182 -29.41 -5.55 3.96
N GLN A 183 -28.80 -6.33 3.08
CA GLN A 183 -28.44 -7.72 3.35
C GLN A 183 -26.99 -8.02 3.05
N TRP A 184 -26.31 -8.69 3.99
CA TRP A 184 -24.97 -9.25 3.75
C TRP A 184 -25.03 -10.63 3.12
N TYR A 185 -24.07 -10.86 2.22
CA TYR A 185 -23.82 -12.14 1.58
C TYR A 185 -22.33 -12.46 1.68
N GLN A 186 -22.03 -13.72 1.95
CA GLN A 186 -20.72 -14.29 1.72
C GLN A 186 -20.68 -14.84 0.30
N LEU A 187 -19.66 -14.45 -0.46
CA LEU A 187 -19.36 -14.98 -1.79
C LEU A 187 -18.09 -15.82 -1.72
N THR A 188 -18.09 -16.98 -2.35
CA THR A 188 -16.88 -17.80 -2.53
C THR A 188 -16.65 -18.02 -4.01
N ALA A 189 -15.48 -17.60 -4.51
CA ALA A 189 -15.13 -17.70 -5.92
C ALA A 189 -14.94 -19.16 -6.36
N SER A 190 -15.50 -19.51 -7.50
CA SER A 190 -15.26 -20.81 -8.13
C SER A 190 -13.81 -20.87 -8.64
N SER A 191 -13.16 -22.02 -8.51
CA SER A 191 -11.73 -22.17 -8.86
C SER A 191 -11.39 -21.97 -10.34
N ASN A 192 -12.38 -21.98 -11.21
CA ASN A 192 -12.22 -21.79 -12.65
C ASN A 192 -12.23 -20.31 -13.11
N ILE A 193 -12.49 -19.37 -12.22
CA ILE A 193 -12.57 -17.93 -12.57
C ILE A 193 -11.31 -17.13 -12.26
N TYR A 194 -10.30 -17.78 -11.71
CA TYR A 194 -9.01 -17.17 -11.42
C TYR A 194 -7.86 -18.11 -11.78
N THR A 195 -6.69 -17.54 -11.94
CA THR A 195 -5.46 -18.25 -12.31
C THR A 195 -4.46 -18.22 -11.15
N SER A 196 -3.46 -19.11 -11.19
CA SER A 196 -2.45 -19.21 -10.13
C SER A 196 -1.28 -18.24 -10.30
N ASP A 197 -1.29 -17.41 -11.34
CA ASP A 197 -0.27 -16.37 -11.51
C ASP A 197 -0.39 -15.27 -10.45
N PRO A 198 0.67 -14.50 -10.17
CA PRO A 198 0.68 -13.54 -9.07
C PRO A 198 -0.42 -12.48 -9.10
N ILE A 199 -0.92 -12.09 -10.28
CA ILE A 199 -2.00 -11.11 -10.43
C ILE A 199 -3.36 -11.77 -10.46
N GLY A 200 -3.51 -12.89 -11.17
CA GLY A 200 -4.77 -13.58 -11.36
C GLY A 200 -5.36 -14.16 -10.08
N VAL A 201 -4.51 -14.54 -9.12
CA VAL A 201 -4.91 -15.11 -7.82
C VAL A 201 -5.45 -14.08 -6.83
N LEU A 202 -5.27 -12.77 -7.11
CA LEU A 202 -5.67 -11.72 -6.18
C LEU A 202 -7.19 -11.54 -6.13
N ASP A 203 -7.74 -11.41 -4.94
CA ASP A 203 -9.17 -11.14 -4.75
C ASP A 203 -9.62 -9.86 -5.45
N VAL A 204 -8.77 -8.82 -5.46
CA VAL A 204 -9.05 -7.58 -6.19
C VAL A 204 -9.15 -7.80 -7.70
N THR A 205 -8.38 -8.72 -8.27
CA THR A 205 -8.43 -9.10 -9.70
C THR A 205 -9.67 -9.93 -9.99
N ILE A 206 -9.98 -10.90 -9.14
CA ILE A 206 -11.17 -11.75 -9.26
C ILE A 206 -12.43 -10.88 -9.23
N LEU A 207 -12.58 -10.01 -8.24
CA LEU A 207 -13.71 -9.09 -8.14
C LEU A 207 -13.80 -8.17 -9.35
N SER A 208 -12.66 -7.63 -9.80
CA SER A 208 -12.59 -6.75 -10.96
C SER A 208 -13.10 -7.43 -12.23
N ASN A 209 -12.64 -8.63 -12.50
CA ASN A 209 -12.94 -9.34 -13.74
C ASN A 209 -14.33 -9.95 -13.72
N ALA A 210 -14.68 -10.70 -12.65
CA ALA A 210 -15.90 -11.49 -12.60
C ALA A 210 -17.15 -10.64 -12.26
N ILE A 211 -17.02 -9.59 -11.45
CA ILE A 211 -18.18 -8.78 -11.03
C ILE A 211 -18.15 -7.39 -11.65
N LEU A 212 -17.07 -6.61 -11.40
CA LEU A 212 -17.07 -5.20 -11.82
C LEU A 212 -17.09 -5.06 -13.34
N SER A 213 -16.24 -5.79 -14.05
CA SER A 213 -16.18 -5.71 -15.51
C SER A 213 -17.31 -6.51 -16.18
N LYS A 214 -17.45 -7.80 -15.83
CA LYS A 214 -18.36 -8.73 -16.52
C LYS A 214 -19.84 -8.42 -16.29
N ILE A 215 -20.20 -8.05 -15.05
CA ILE A 215 -21.61 -7.85 -14.64
C ILE A 215 -21.96 -6.34 -14.62
N LEU A 216 -21.12 -5.54 -13.96
CA LEU A 216 -21.40 -4.12 -13.76
C LEU A 216 -20.85 -3.21 -14.87
N GLY A 217 -20.12 -3.76 -15.87
CA GLY A 217 -19.60 -3.02 -17.00
C GLY A 217 -18.54 -1.97 -16.65
N ILE A 218 -17.84 -2.16 -15.52
CA ILE A 218 -16.79 -1.26 -15.04
C ILE A 218 -15.43 -1.83 -15.44
N HIS A 219 -14.89 -1.36 -16.55
CA HIS A 219 -13.65 -1.88 -17.13
C HIS A 219 -12.38 -1.23 -16.58
N ASP A 220 -12.45 0.03 -16.13
CA ASP A 220 -11.33 0.73 -15.50
C ASP A 220 -11.77 1.44 -14.22
N GLN A 221 -11.50 0.84 -13.08
CA GLN A 221 -11.83 1.37 -11.75
C GLN A 221 -11.13 2.71 -11.42
N ARG A 222 -10.09 3.13 -12.18
CA ARG A 222 -9.38 4.39 -11.95
C ARG A 222 -10.14 5.59 -12.49
N THR A 223 -10.95 5.38 -13.50
CA THR A 223 -11.64 6.43 -14.27
C THR A 223 -13.16 6.35 -14.19
N ASP A 224 -13.72 5.18 -13.88
CA ASP A 224 -15.17 5.01 -13.75
C ASP A 224 -15.67 5.66 -12.44
N LYS A 225 -16.54 6.68 -12.59
CA LYS A 225 -17.08 7.45 -11.46
C LYS A 225 -18.16 6.69 -10.66
N ARG A 226 -18.55 5.50 -11.12
CA ARG A 226 -19.51 4.64 -10.39
C ARG A 226 -18.83 3.86 -9.26
N VAL A 227 -17.49 3.71 -9.29
CA VAL A 227 -16.74 2.99 -8.26
C VAL A 227 -16.12 3.95 -7.27
N ASP A 228 -16.24 3.61 -5.99
CA ASP A 228 -15.51 4.27 -4.91
C ASP A 228 -14.83 3.24 -3.99
N PHE A 229 -13.92 3.71 -3.15
CA PHE A 229 -13.02 2.87 -2.37
C PHE A 229 -13.07 3.28 -0.88
N VAL A 230 -13.15 2.25 -0.01
CA VAL A 230 -13.11 2.45 1.44
C VAL A 230 -12.01 1.57 2.03
N GLY A 231 -11.00 2.21 2.65
CA GLY A 231 -9.95 1.49 3.36
C GLY A 231 -10.50 0.75 4.57
N GLY A 232 -10.01 -0.46 4.82
CA GLY A 232 -10.49 -1.35 5.88
C GLY A 232 -10.41 -0.77 7.29
N ILE A 233 -9.57 0.24 7.51
CA ILE A 233 -9.49 0.98 8.77
C ILE A 233 -10.82 1.64 9.17
N ARG A 234 -11.70 1.93 8.21
CA ARG A 234 -13.02 2.53 8.47
C ARG A 234 -14.08 1.50 8.91
N GLY A 235 -13.76 0.22 8.84
CA GLY A 235 -14.67 -0.88 9.20
C GLY A 235 -15.82 -1.08 8.20
N LEU A 236 -16.58 -2.16 8.41
CA LEU A 236 -17.68 -2.55 7.52
C LEU A 236 -18.91 -1.64 7.67
N ALA A 237 -19.13 -1.05 8.83
CA ALA A 237 -20.22 -0.08 9.06
C ALA A 237 -20.15 1.12 8.10
N ALA A 238 -18.95 1.49 7.62
CA ALA A 238 -18.81 2.55 6.62
C ALA A 238 -19.36 2.12 5.25
N LEU A 239 -19.34 0.83 4.93
CA LEU A 239 -19.93 0.26 3.71
C LEU A 239 -21.46 0.26 3.81
N GLU A 240 -22.00 -0.28 4.91
CA GLU A 240 -23.42 -0.31 5.19
C GLU A 240 -24.03 1.08 5.10
N LYS A 241 -23.45 2.05 5.81
CA LYS A 241 -23.94 3.44 5.82
C LYS A 241 -24.07 4.03 4.42
N ARG A 242 -23.15 3.76 3.52
CA ARG A 242 -23.17 4.33 2.16
C ARG A 242 -24.17 3.63 1.25
N VAL A 243 -24.43 2.35 1.47
CA VAL A 243 -25.47 1.62 0.74
C VAL A 243 -26.84 1.99 1.29
N ASP A 244 -27.02 2.01 2.60
CA ASP A 244 -28.30 2.32 3.26
C ASP A 244 -28.76 3.75 3.01
N SER A 245 -27.84 4.68 2.81
CA SER A 245 -28.16 6.07 2.44
C SER A 245 -28.60 6.22 0.98
N GLY A 246 -28.48 5.17 0.15
CA GLY A 246 -28.75 5.23 -1.28
C GLY A 246 -27.64 5.91 -2.10
N GLU A 247 -26.52 6.29 -1.48
CA GLU A 247 -25.35 6.81 -2.19
C GLU A 247 -24.74 5.76 -3.11
N MET A 248 -24.71 4.52 -2.65
CA MET A 248 -24.19 3.36 -3.37
C MET A 248 -25.25 2.24 -3.40
N ALA A 249 -25.26 1.46 -4.46
CA ALA A 249 -26.18 0.32 -4.61
C ALA A 249 -25.63 -0.95 -3.98
N VAL A 250 -24.32 -1.15 -4.02
CA VAL A 250 -23.66 -2.36 -3.52
C VAL A 250 -22.27 -2.05 -3.00
N ALA A 251 -21.85 -2.79 -1.96
CA ALA A 251 -20.50 -2.75 -1.43
C ALA A 251 -19.90 -4.16 -1.37
N PHE A 252 -18.58 -4.24 -1.52
CA PHE A 252 -17.81 -5.47 -1.44
C PHE A 252 -16.70 -5.32 -0.41
N SER A 253 -16.64 -6.22 0.58
CA SER A 253 -15.50 -6.38 1.47
C SER A 253 -14.59 -7.49 0.96
N LEU A 254 -13.27 -7.23 1.00
CA LEU A 254 -12.25 -8.12 0.48
C LEU A 254 -11.34 -8.62 1.60
N PHE A 255 -10.71 -9.77 1.36
CA PHE A 255 -9.56 -10.17 2.16
C PHE A 255 -8.35 -9.29 1.79
N PRO A 256 -7.55 -8.82 2.78
CA PRO A 256 -6.38 -7.99 2.48
C PRO A 256 -5.35 -8.76 1.64
N VAL A 257 -4.70 -8.08 0.72
CA VAL A 257 -3.51 -8.62 0.05
C VAL A 257 -2.44 -8.93 1.11
N THR A 258 -1.82 -10.10 1.01
CA THR A 258 -0.73 -10.46 1.91
C THR A 258 0.59 -9.83 1.49
N ILE A 259 1.52 -9.69 2.44
CA ILE A 259 2.85 -9.17 2.14
C ILE A 259 3.61 -10.09 1.16
N ASP A 260 3.39 -11.41 1.25
CA ASP A 260 4.00 -12.39 0.35
C ASP A 260 3.46 -12.24 -1.08
N GLN A 261 2.15 -12.00 -1.25
CA GLN A 261 1.57 -11.70 -2.55
C GLN A 261 2.18 -10.42 -3.15
N LEU A 262 2.38 -9.38 -2.34
CA LEU A 262 3.02 -8.14 -2.80
C LEU A 262 4.45 -8.42 -3.31
N PHE A 263 5.24 -9.16 -2.54
CA PHE A 263 6.61 -9.50 -2.92
C PHE A 263 6.65 -10.34 -4.19
N ASN A 264 5.83 -11.37 -4.27
CA ASN A 264 5.73 -12.24 -5.46
C ASN A 264 5.36 -11.47 -6.74
N ILE A 265 4.47 -10.48 -6.65
CA ILE A 265 4.10 -9.63 -7.78
C ILE A 265 5.30 -8.77 -8.22
N ALA A 266 5.99 -8.15 -7.26
CA ALA A 266 7.16 -7.32 -7.56
C ALA A 266 8.32 -8.16 -8.13
N ASP A 267 8.57 -9.35 -7.58
CA ASP A 267 9.61 -10.27 -8.05
C ASP A 267 9.32 -10.83 -9.45
N ALA A 268 8.04 -10.97 -9.81
CA ALA A 268 7.62 -11.31 -11.16
C ALA A 268 7.73 -10.13 -12.16
N GLY A 269 8.15 -8.93 -11.72
CA GLY A 269 8.20 -7.73 -12.55
C GLY A 269 6.82 -7.15 -12.88
N GLU A 270 5.78 -7.60 -12.18
CA GLU A 270 4.41 -7.20 -12.39
C GLU A 270 4.04 -5.97 -11.54
N VAL A 271 2.90 -5.35 -11.85
CA VAL A 271 2.41 -4.16 -11.17
C VAL A 271 1.10 -4.48 -10.44
N MET A 272 1.08 -4.21 -9.14
CA MET A 272 -0.12 -4.35 -8.32
C MET A 272 -1.31 -3.58 -8.93
N PRO A 273 -2.50 -4.18 -9.03
CA PRO A 273 -3.70 -3.46 -9.45
C PRO A 273 -3.95 -2.22 -8.58
N PRO A 274 -4.59 -1.16 -9.11
CA PRO A 274 -4.81 0.07 -8.37
C PRO A 274 -5.71 -0.16 -7.15
N LYS A 275 -5.39 0.55 -6.05
CA LYS A 275 -6.18 0.48 -4.82
C LYS A 275 -6.30 -0.93 -4.23
N SER A 276 -5.22 -1.71 -4.27
CA SER A 276 -5.17 -3.08 -3.74
C SER A 276 -4.61 -3.15 -2.33
N THR A 277 -3.77 -2.21 -1.94
CA THR A 277 -3.07 -2.21 -0.65
C THR A 277 -3.28 -0.92 0.12
N TRP A 278 -3.53 -1.05 1.41
CA TRP A 278 -3.51 0.03 2.38
C TRP A 278 -2.54 -0.35 3.48
N PHE A 279 -1.33 0.21 3.44
CA PHE A 279 -0.30 -0.08 4.43
C PHE A 279 -0.53 0.69 5.75
N GLU A 280 -0.32 -0.01 6.85
CA GLU A 280 -0.16 0.53 8.19
C GLU A 280 1.17 0.03 8.81
N PRO A 281 1.87 0.88 9.61
CA PRO A 281 1.51 2.26 9.96
C PRO A 281 1.67 3.25 8.80
N LYS A 282 0.99 4.40 8.88
CA LYS A 282 1.25 5.54 7.98
C LYS A 282 2.44 6.33 8.49
N LEU A 283 3.40 6.60 7.60
CA LEU A 283 4.54 7.44 7.92
C LEU A 283 4.10 8.87 8.21
N ARG A 284 4.85 9.53 9.10
CA ARG A 284 4.70 10.95 9.42
C ARG A 284 5.80 11.75 8.75
N ASP A 285 5.43 12.90 8.22
CA ASP A 285 6.37 13.89 7.71
C ASP A 285 6.81 14.82 8.85
N GLY A 286 7.99 15.44 8.71
CA GLY A 286 8.49 16.46 9.62
C GLY A 286 9.27 15.96 10.84
N LEU A 287 9.30 14.68 11.13
CA LEU A 287 10.14 14.11 12.21
C LEU A 287 11.61 14.00 11.80
N LEU A 288 11.86 13.68 10.54
CA LEU A 288 13.19 13.53 9.97
C LEU A 288 13.26 14.28 8.64
N THR A 289 14.41 14.91 8.39
CA THR A 289 14.71 15.63 7.15
C THR A 289 16.10 15.27 6.68
N HIS A 290 16.24 14.98 5.38
CA HIS A 290 17.54 14.75 4.75
C HIS A 290 17.88 15.90 3.81
N LEU A 291 18.94 16.64 4.12
CA LEU A 291 19.44 17.72 3.27
C LEU A 291 20.14 17.13 2.05
N ILE A 292 19.92 17.71 0.87
CA ILE A 292 20.45 17.20 -0.41
C ILE A 292 21.47 18.15 -1.07
N PHE A 293 21.83 19.24 -0.37
CA PHE A 293 22.84 20.21 -0.80
C PHE A 293 23.91 20.42 0.28
#